data_a2f2f41a57f8c44c76dea002fec029b5
#
_entry.id   a2f2f41a57f8c44c76dea002fec029b5
#
_cell.length_a   1.000
_cell.length_b   1.000
_cell.length_c   1.000
_cell.angle_alpha   90.00
_cell.angle_beta   90.00
_cell.angle_gamma   90.00
#
_symmetry.space_group_name_H-M   'P 1'
#
loop_
_entity.id
_entity.type
_entity.pdbx_description
1 polymer ?
#
loop_
_entity_poly.entity_id
_entity_poly.type
_entity_poly.pdbx_seq_one_letter_code
_entity_poly.pdbx_strand_id
1 'polypeptide(L)'
;RSVLKEIPSLKHEGLRGGVVYHDGQFDDSRMAITLALTAVDKGGVCLNYMKVNCLLKDAAGKINGVHAVDTLDGKEYQIKSKVVVNATGVFVDDVMKMDECDTRRKVRPSQGVHLVVDSKFLGGRSALMIPKTKDGRVLFGVPWHGKVVLGTTDTPLNEASLEPRALEEEVDFILDQAGQYLDRKPTRADVLSIFAGLRPLAAPTHADSKKTKEISRNHKIYRSKSGLLTITGGKWTTYRAMAEDVINQAIVIGGLSPAECVTKNLRVHGYTKEQFDENDWNYVYGSDASKIQKMIEKEPSFAEKLYEGYTCLLYTSD
;
A
#
# COMPACT_ATOMS: atom_id res chain seq x y z
N ARG A 1 33.67 5.14 -8.00
CA ARG A 1 33.36 5.75 -6.68
C ARG A 1 33.39 4.65 -5.64
N SER A 2 33.91 4.91 -4.46
CA SER A 2 33.89 3.94 -3.37
C SER A 2 32.46 3.78 -2.86
N VAL A 3 31.98 2.53 -2.72
CA VAL A 3 30.65 2.22 -2.15
C VAL A 3 30.46 2.86 -0.79
N LEU A 4 31.52 2.94 0.00
CA LEU A 4 31.51 3.56 1.33
C LEU A 4 31.30 5.08 1.32
N LYS A 5 31.43 5.77 0.17
CA LYS A 5 31.02 7.17 0.06
C LYS A 5 29.51 7.32 -0.04
N GLU A 6 28.84 6.33 -0.65
CA GLU A 6 27.38 6.31 -0.80
C GLU A 6 26.70 5.82 0.48
N ILE A 7 27.26 4.78 1.10
CA ILE A 7 26.72 4.18 2.33
C ILE A 7 27.89 3.94 3.30
N PRO A 8 28.22 4.94 4.14
CA PRO A 8 29.35 4.90 5.05
C PRO A 8 29.30 3.80 6.10
N SER A 9 28.09 3.38 6.49
CA SER A 9 27.82 2.39 7.55
C SER A 9 27.92 0.93 7.09
N LEU A 10 28.39 0.67 5.88
CA LEU A 10 28.63 -0.73 5.44
C LEU A 10 29.89 -1.30 6.08
N LYS A 11 29.84 -2.58 6.47
CA LYS A 11 31.01 -3.33 6.87
C LYS A 11 32.08 -3.31 5.78
N HIS A 12 33.30 -3.03 6.19
CA HIS A 12 34.44 -3.03 5.29
C HIS A 12 34.93 -4.45 4.97
N GLU A 13 34.81 -5.36 5.94
CA GLU A 13 35.23 -6.75 5.80
C GLU A 13 34.44 -7.47 4.72
N GLY A 14 35.14 -8.05 3.76
CA GLY A 14 34.54 -8.79 2.65
C GLY A 14 33.87 -7.92 1.56
N LEU A 15 33.83 -6.59 1.69
CA LEU A 15 33.28 -5.69 0.68
C LEU A 15 34.18 -5.64 -0.56
N ARG A 16 33.69 -6.18 -1.68
CA ARG A 16 34.41 -6.18 -2.96
C ARG A 16 33.99 -5.04 -3.88
N GLY A 17 32.77 -4.53 -3.74
CA GLY A 17 32.21 -3.49 -4.57
C GLY A 17 30.70 -3.44 -4.48
N GLY A 18 30.09 -2.61 -5.32
CA GLY A 18 28.64 -2.48 -5.43
C GLY A 18 28.22 -2.02 -6.81
N VAL A 19 26.99 -2.26 -7.15
CA VAL A 19 26.33 -1.76 -8.36
C VAL A 19 25.35 -0.68 -7.94
N VAL A 20 25.43 0.49 -8.58
CA VAL A 20 24.50 1.60 -8.37
C VAL A 20 23.47 1.59 -9.49
N TYR A 21 22.22 1.63 -9.13
CA TYR A 21 21.10 1.84 -10.05
C TYR A 21 20.10 2.84 -9.43
N HIS A 22 19.21 3.35 -10.23
CA HIS A 22 18.17 4.30 -9.78
C HIS A 22 16.81 3.62 -9.82
N ASP A 23 15.97 3.93 -8.82
CA ASP A 23 14.59 3.48 -8.72
C ASP A 23 13.71 4.61 -8.19
N GLY A 24 12.39 4.48 -8.35
CA GLY A 24 11.41 5.42 -7.83
C GLY A 24 10.99 5.07 -6.42
N GLN A 25 10.75 6.09 -5.62
CA GLN A 25 10.21 5.98 -4.27
C GLN A 25 9.02 6.94 -4.12
N PHE A 26 7.98 6.51 -3.43
CA PHE A 26 6.83 7.34 -3.08
C PHE A 26 6.24 6.88 -1.75
N ASP A 27 5.45 7.75 -1.13
CA ASP A 27 4.70 7.41 0.08
C ASP A 27 3.41 6.67 -0.30
N ASP A 28 3.36 5.38 0.03
CA ASP A 28 2.23 4.49 -0.30
C ASP A 28 0.91 4.97 0.30
N SER A 29 0.92 5.40 1.55
CA SER A 29 -0.27 5.87 2.26
C SER A 29 -0.74 7.22 1.71
N ARG A 30 0.19 8.13 1.48
CA ARG A 30 -0.10 9.44 0.87
C ARG A 30 -0.68 9.27 -0.53
N MET A 31 -0.14 8.36 -1.33
CA MET A 31 -0.67 8.07 -2.66
C MET A 31 -2.09 7.52 -2.62
N ALA A 32 -2.41 6.64 -1.66
CA ALA A 32 -3.75 6.11 -1.49
C ALA A 32 -4.76 7.22 -1.16
N ILE A 33 -4.43 8.11 -0.22
CA ILE A 33 -5.26 9.28 0.12
C ILE A 33 -5.41 10.21 -1.09
N THR A 34 -4.32 10.51 -1.78
CA THR A 34 -4.32 11.34 -3.00
C THR A 34 -5.24 10.77 -4.08
N LEU A 35 -5.26 9.45 -4.26
CA LEU A 35 -6.18 8.80 -5.21
C LEU A 35 -7.64 8.91 -4.77
N ALA A 36 -7.93 8.75 -3.48
CA ALA A 36 -9.27 8.94 -2.95
C ALA A 36 -9.75 10.38 -3.15
N LEU A 37 -8.93 11.38 -2.80
CA LEU A 37 -9.22 12.78 -3.04
C LEU A 37 -9.40 13.09 -4.54
N THR A 38 -8.57 12.51 -5.39
CA THR A 38 -8.73 12.64 -6.85
C THR A 38 -10.06 12.07 -7.33
N ALA A 39 -10.50 10.95 -6.77
CA ALA A 39 -11.81 10.38 -7.12
C ALA A 39 -12.96 11.32 -6.69
N VAL A 40 -12.86 11.92 -5.50
CA VAL A 40 -13.83 12.93 -5.04
C VAL A 40 -13.84 14.15 -5.95
N ASP A 41 -12.68 14.69 -6.33
CA ASP A 41 -12.54 15.81 -7.28
C ASP A 41 -13.18 15.52 -8.65
N LYS A 42 -13.28 14.24 -9.02
CA LYS A 42 -13.93 13.77 -10.25
C LYS A 42 -15.40 13.39 -10.06
N GLY A 43 -16.00 13.73 -8.93
CA GLY A 43 -17.40 13.48 -8.62
C GLY A 43 -17.69 12.06 -8.09
N GLY A 44 -16.66 11.30 -7.78
CA GLY A 44 -16.79 10.01 -7.08
C GLY A 44 -17.15 10.19 -5.60
N VAL A 45 -17.73 9.15 -5.01
CA VAL A 45 -18.02 9.11 -3.57
C VAL A 45 -17.09 8.07 -2.94
N CYS A 46 -16.27 8.50 -1.99
CA CYS A 46 -15.41 7.63 -1.19
C CYS A 46 -15.93 7.63 0.24
N LEU A 47 -16.29 6.45 0.74
CA LEU A 47 -16.80 6.25 2.10
C LEU A 47 -15.90 5.29 2.85
N ASN A 48 -15.29 5.75 3.93
CA ASN A 48 -14.63 4.91 4.92
C ASN A 48 -15.66 4.40 5.94
N TYR A 49 -15.28 3.40 6.73
CA TYR A 49 -16.14 2.74 7.74
C TYR A 49 -17.43 2.11 7.19
N MET A 50 -17.60 2.03 5.87
CA MET A 50 -18.74 1.39 5.21
C MET A 50 -18.40 -0.06 4.83
N LYS A 51 -18.78 -1.01 5.68
CA LYS A 51 -18.55 -2.43 5.47
C LYS A 51 -19.65 -3.05 4.59
N VAL A 52 -19.29 -3.59 3.45
CA VAL A 52 -20.19 -4.43 2.64
C VAL A 52 -20.34 -5.79 3.31
N ASN A 53 -21.57 -6.18 3.61
CA ASN A 53 -21.89 -7.46 4.25
C ASN A 53 -22.74 -8.39 3.38
N CYS A 54 -23.31 -7.88 2.27
CA CYS A 54 -24.11 -8.67 1.35
C CYS A 54 -24.12 -8.06 -0.06
N LEU A 55 -24.31 -8.89 -1.07
CA LEU A 55 -24.53 -8.47 -2.45
C LEU A 55 -26.02 -8.52 -2.77
N LEU A 56 -26.57 -7.43 -3.30
CA LEU A 56 -27.97 -7.36 -3.74
C LEU A 56 -28.08 -7.98 -5.12
N LYS A 57 -29.13 -8.78 -5.33
CA LYS A 57 -29.44 -9.44 -6.61
C LYS A 57 -30.84 -9.09 -7.08
N ASP A 58 -31.03 -8.97 -8.38
CA ASP A 58 -32.33 -8.84 -9.01
C ASP A 58 -33.07 -10.18 -9.13
N ALA A 59 -34.27 -10.17 -9.67
CA ALA A 59 -35.07 -11.39 -9.86
C ALA A 59 -34.43 -12.42 -10.83
N ALA A 60 -33.50 -11.99 -11.69
CA ALA A 60 -32.72 -12.86 -12.57
C ALA A 60 -31.44 -13.38 -11.92
N GLY A 61 -31.18 -13.07 -10.63
CA GLY A 61 -29.98 -13.46 -9.89
C GLY A 61 -28.75 -12.64 -10.26
N LYS A 62 -28.90 -11.51 -10.97
CA LYS A 62 -27.78 -10.62 -11.29
C LYS A 62 -27.53 -9.61 -10.18
N ILE A 63 -26.26 -9.38 -9.88
CA ILE A 63 -25.87 -8.38 -8.89
C ILE A 63 -26.24 -6.99 -9.40
N ASN A 64 -26.97 -6.25 -8.58
CA ASN A 64 -27.46 -4.90 -8.85
C ASN A 64 -27.18 -3.91 -7.72
N GLY A 65 -26.28 -4.24 -6.81
CA GLY A 65 -25.90 -3.38 -5.70
C GLY A 65 -25.26 -4.15 -4.56
N VAL A 66 -25.09 -3.43 -3.45
CA VAL A 66 -24.54 -3.95 -2.19
C VAL A 66 -25.39 -3.52 -1.02
N HIS A 67 -25.41 -4.32 0.05
CA HIS A 67 -25.84 -3.92 1.37
C HIS A 67 -24.61 -3.60 2.20
N ALA A 68 -24.56 -2.41 2.77
CA ALA A 68 -23.43 -1.92 3.54
C ALA A 68 -23.89 -1.42 4.91
N VAL A 69 -22.99 -1.52 5.89
CA VAL A 69 -23.21 -1.07 7.26
C VAL A 69 -22.16 -0.03 7.61
N ASP A 70 -22.59 1.10 8.12
CA ASP A 70 -21.70 2.06 8.78
C ASP A 70 -21.22 1.46 10.11
N THR A 71 -19.91 1.21 10.21
CA THR A 71 -19.33 0.58 11.39
C THR A 71 -19.19 1.52 12.59
N LEU A 72 -19.49 2.82 12.42
CA LEU A 72 -19.45 3.81 13.50
C LEU A 72 -20.77 3.87 14.27
N ASP A 73 -21.92 3.85 13.55
CA ASP A 73 -23.25 3.99 14.15
C ASP A 73 -24.18 2.79 13.90
N GLY A 74 -23.74 1.81 13.13
CA GLY A 74 -24.49 0.58 12.83
C GLY A 74 -25.62 0.75 11.81
N LYS A 75 -25.76 1.94 11.18
CA LYS A 75 -26.80 2.14 10.16
C LYS A 75 -26.54 1.31 8.90
N GLU A 76 -27.62 0.82 8.34
CA GLU A 76 -27.61 -0.04 7.17
C GLU A 76 -28.06 0.70 5.91
N TYR A 77 -27.39 0.40 4.78
CA TYR A 77 -27.65 1.05 3.51
C TYR A 77 -27.73 0.05 2.37
N GLN A 78 -28.71 0.22 1.49
CA GLN A 78 -28.77 -0.49 0.22
C GLN A 78 -28.31 0.45 -0.89
N ILE A 79 -27.18 0.13 -1.50
CA ILE A 79 -26.57 0.93 -2.57
C ILE A 79 -26.79 0.20 -3.89
N LYS A 80 -27.62 0.73 -4.76
CA LYS A 80 -27.89 0.19 -6.10
C LYS A 80 -26.80 0.61 -7.08
N SER A 81 -26.43 -0.32 -7.97
CA SER A 81 -25.42 -0.05 -9.00
C SER A 81 -25.64 -0.93 -10.23
N LYS A 82 -25.11 -0.51 -11.37
CA LYS A 82 -25.10 -1.30 -12.61
C LYS A 82 -24.02 -2.39 -12.57
N VAL A 83 -22.93 -2.18 -11.84
CA VAL A 83 -21.80 -3.12 -11.68
C VAL A 83 -21.27 -3.01 -10.27
N VAL A 84 -20.87 -4.13 -9.71
CA VAL A 84 -20.11 -4.20 -8.46
C VAL A 84 -18.72 -4.73 -8.77
N VAL A 85 -17.68 -3.99 -8.36
CA VAL A 85 -16.28 -4.40 -8.48
C VAL A 85 -15.74 -4.70 -7.10
N ASN A 86 -15.31 -5.93 -6.90
CA ASN A 86 -14.59 -6.38 -5.72
C ASN A 86 -13.08 -6.15 -5.92
N ALA A 87 -12.55 -5.10 -5.32
CA ALA A 87 -11.13 -4.73 -5.32
C ALA A 87 -10.55 -4.72 -3.89
N THR A 88 -11.03 -5.61 -3.03
CA THR A 88 -10.77 -5.62 -1.59
C THR A 88 -9.43 -6.28 -1.18
N GLY A 89 -8.52 -6.49 -2.14
CA GLY A 89 -7.17 -6.96 -1.87
C GLY A 89 -7.16 -8.35 -1.20
N VAL A 90 -6.68 -8.44 0.04
CA VAL A 90 -6.60 -9.71 0.77
C VAL A 90 -7.97 -10.26 1.19
N PHE A 91 -9.04 -9.45 1.11
CA PHE A 91 -10.41 -9.80 1.48
C PHE A 91 -11.30 -10.17 0.27
N VAL A 92 -10.74 -10.29 -0.93
CA VAL A 92 -11.53 -10.59 -2.14
C VAL A 92 -12.32 -11.89 -2.02
N ASP A 93 -11.77 -12.90 -1.34
CA ASP A 93 -12.42 -14.20 -1.18
C ASP A 93 -13.66 -14.11 -0.29
N ASP A 94 -13.68 -13.21 0.70
CA ASP A 94 -14.84 -13.01 1.58
C ASP A 94 -16.01 -12.41 0.79
N VAL A 95 -15.74 -11.42 -0.07
CA VAL A 95 -16.76 -10.84 -0.94
C VAL A 95 -17.22 -11.83 -2.01
N MET A 96 -16.33 -12.63 -2.58
CA MET A 96 -16.69 -13.68 -3.53
C MET A 96 -17.62 -14.73 -2.92
N LYS A 97 -17.41 -15.10 -1.66
CA LYS A 97 -18.28 -16.03 -0.91
C LYS A 97 -19.69 -15.48 -0.66
N MET A 98 -19.86 -14.15 -0.61
CA MET A 98 -21.19 -13.52 -0.55
C MET A 98 -22.00 -13.77 -1.84
N ASP A 99 -21.32 -13.99 -2.94
CA ASP A 99 -21.95 -14.31 -4.23
C ASP A 99 -22.16 -15.81 -4.42
N GLU A 100 -21.09 -16.61 -4.25
CA GLU A 100 -21.08 -18.06 -4.46
C GLU A 100 -20.32 -18.71 -3.27
N CYS A 101 -21.04 -19.38 -2.36
CA CYS A 101 -20.49 -19.93 -1.11
C CYS A 101 -19.32 -20.90 -1.33
N ASP A 102 -19.38 -21.71 -2.41
CA ASP A 102 -18.37 -22.73 -2.73
C ASP A 102 -17.22 -22.23 -3.59
N THR A 103 -17.02 -20.91 -3.63
CA THR A 103 -15.94 -20.33 -4.44
C THR A 103 -14.57 -20.77 -3.92
N ARG A 104 -13.76 -21.34 -4.81
CA ARG A 104 -12.38 -21.69 -4.49
C ARG A 104 -11.57 -20.43 -4.14
N ARG A 105 -10.77 -20.51 -3.08
CA ARG A 105 -9.87 -19.43 -2.62
C ARG A 105 -8.98 -18.92 -3.77
N LYS A 106 -8.93 -17.60 -3.96
CA LYS A 106 -8.13 -16.92 -4.99
C LYS A 106 -6.87 -16.29 -4.42
N VAL A 107 -6.87 -15.94 -3.14
CA VAL A 107 -5.80 -15.22 -2.48
C VAL A 107 -5.24 -15.99 -1.29
N ARG A 108 -3.91 -15.99 -1.18
CA ARG A 108 -3.18 -16.38 0.03
C ARG A 108 -2.48 -15.16 0.58
N PRO A 109 -2.89 -14.64 1.75
CA PRO A 109 -2.22 -13.50 2.36
C PRO A 109 -0.76 -13.81 2.69
N SER A 110 0.12 -12.84 2.45
CA SER A 110 1.51 -12.91 2.90
C SER A 110 1.88 -11.61 3.60
N GLN A 111 2.33 -11.69 4.84
CA GLN A 111 2.72 -10.55 5.63
C GLN A 111 4.13 -10.07 5.25
N GLY A 112 4.30 -8.77 5.15
CA GLY A 112 5.58 -8.10 5.05
C GLY A 112 5.73 -7.07 6.16
N VAL A 113 6.86 -7.14 6.87
CA VAL A 113 7.17 -6.26 7.99
C VAL A 113 8.29 -5.32 7.62
N HIS A 114 8.22 -4.09 8.13
CA HIS A 114 9.28 -3.11 8.03
C HIS A 114 9.57 -2.52 9.41
N LEU A 115 10.84 -2.22 9.64
CA LEU A 115 11.32 -1.54 10.84
C LEU A 115 11.85 -0.17 10.46
N VAL A 116 11.57 0.83 11.30
CA VAL A 116 12.14 2.16 11.18
C VAL A 116 13.23 2.31 12.21
N VAL A 117 14.42 2.72 11.76
CA VAL A 117 15.57 2.99 12.63
C VAL A 117 16.16 4.35 12.32
N ASP A 118 17.07 4.82 13.15
CA ASP A 118 17.74 6.10 12.96
C ASP A 118 18.60 6.12 11.68
N SER A 119 18.70 7.30 11.04
CA SER A 119 19.47 7.49 9.80
C SER A 119 20.95 7.13 9.93
N LYS A 120 21.53 7.19 11.14
CA LYS A 120 22.92 6.80 11.42
C LYS A 120 23.26 5.37 11.03
N PHE A 121 22.27 4.48 10.92
CA PHE A 121 22.48 3.08 10.52
C PHE A 121 22.81 2.93 9.04
N LEU A 122 22.50 3.91 8.20
CA LEU A 122 22.88 3.90 6.79
C LEU A 122 23.91 4.97 6.47
N GLY A 123 23.81 6.13 7.12
CA GLY A 123 24.81 7.21 7.10
C GLY A 123 24.92 7.96 5.77
N GLY A 124 24.10 7.64 4.77
CA GLY A 124 24.11 8.24 3.43
C GLY A 124 22.70 8.50 2.91
N ARG A 125 22.62 9.02 1.66
CA ARG A 125 21.36 9.27 0.94
C ARG A 125 20.97 8.11 0.01
N SER A 126 21.84 7.14 -0.21
CA SER A 126 21.61 5.99 -1.09
C SER A 126 20.96 4.86 -0.31
N ALA A 127 20.01 4.18 -0.95
CA ALA A 127 19.41 2.96 -0.41
C ALA A 127 20.38 1.77 -0.54
N LEU A 128 20.32 0.85 0.41
CA LEU A 128 21.03 -0.43 0.38
C LEU A 128 20.07 -1.53 -0.06
N MET A 129 20.44 -2.28 -1.08
CA MET A 129 19.79 -3.54 -1.43
C MET A 129 20.71 -4.71 -1.08
N ILE A 130 20.26 -5.59 -0.22
CA ILE A 130 20.88 -6.86 0.12
C ILE A 130 20.26 -7.94 -0.77
N PRO A 131 20.96 -8.44 -1.79
CA PRO A 131 20.34 -9.23 -2.85
C PRO A 131 19.96 -10.65 -2.41
N LYS A 132 20.55 -11.15 -1.31
CA LYS A 132 20.28 -12.49 -0.83
C LYS A 132 20.45 -12.57 0.69
N THR A 133 19.34 -12.74 1.39
CA THR A 133 19.31 -13.08 2.82
C THR A 133 19.49 -14.59 3.04
N LYS A 134 19.59 -15.05 4.28
CA LYS A 134 19.71 -16.48 4.63
C LYS A 134 18.60 -17.35 4.04
N ASP A 135 17.40 -16.80 3.94
CA ASP A 135 16.22 -17.47 3.34
C ASP A 135 16.07 -17.19 1.83
N GLY A 136 17.06 -16.49 1.24
CA GLY A 136 17.15 -16.20 -0.19
C GLY A 136 16.21 -15.07 -0.66
N ARG A 137 15.67 -14.25 0.24
CA ARG A 137 14.92 -13.03 -0.08
C ARG A 137 15.85 -11.84 -0.27
N VAL A 138 15.30 -10.74 -0.74
CA VAL A 138 15.96 -9.43 -0.80
C VAL A 138 15.54 -8.62 0.40
N LEU A 139 16.48 -7.96 1.06
CA LEU A 139 16.23 -6.98 2.09
C LEU A 139 16.68 -5.60 1.61
N PHE A 140 15.95 -4.57 1.98
CA PHE A 140 16.30 -3.19 1.68
C PHE A 140 16.54 -2.41 2.98
N GLY A 141 17.47 -1.45 2.92
CA GLY A 141 17.57 -0.34 3.84
C GLY A 141 17.38 0.95 3.04
N VAL A 142 16.28 1.66 3.26
CA VAL A 142 15.88 2.80 2.43
C VAL A 142 15.80 4.06 3.29
N PRO A 143 16.51 5.16 2.93
CA PRO A 143 16.32 6.44 3.57
C PRO A 143 14.88 6.93 3.41
N TRP A 144 14.27 7.39 4.53
CA TRP A 144 12.87 7.81 4.57
C TRP A 144 12.67 8.87 5.64
N HIS A 145 12.29 10.10 5.25
CA HIS A 145 12.03 11.22 6.18
C HIS A 145 13.05 11.36 7.33
N GLY A 146 14.35 11.35 7.00
CA GLY A 146 15.43 11.47 7.98
C GLY A 146 15.66 10.21 8.84
N LYS A 147 15.04 9.10 8.50
CA LYS A 147 15.19 7.78 9.12
C LYS A 147 15.58 6.74 8.06
N VAL A 148 15.65 5.49 8.46
CA VAL A 148 15.88 4.35 7.57
C VAL A 148 14.77 3.32 7.77
N VAL A 149 14.15 2.89 6.68
CA VAL A 149 13.21 1.77 6.65
C VAL A 149 13.98 0.51 6.26
N LEU A 150 13.98 -0.48 7.14
CA LEU A 150 14.56 -1.81 6.91
C LEU A 150 13.43 -2.82 6.63
N GLY A 151 13.54 -3.59 5.60
CA GLY A 151 12.54 -4.62 5.26
C GLY A 151 12.81 -5.28 3.91
N THR A 152 12.14 -6.32 3.59
CA THR A 152 10.87 -6.79 4.17
C THR A 152 10.92 -8.28 4.47
N THR A 153 9.93 -8.77 5.22
CA THR A 153 9.64 -10.20 5.37
C THR A 153 8.62 -10.67 4.32
N ASP A 154 8.36 -11.97 4.28
CA ASP A 154 7.34 -12.60 3.42
C ASP A 154 6.81 -13.85 4.14
N THR A 155 5.90 -13.64 5.09
CA THR A 155 5.36 -14.65 5.97
C THR A 155 3.96 -15.05 5.52
N PRO A 156 3.75 -16.27 5.00
CA PRO A 156 2.42 -16.73 4.61
C PRO A 156 1.48 -16.79 5.82
N LEU A 157 0.27 -16.25 5.67
CA LEU A 157 -0.78 -16.30 6.69
C LEU A 157 -1.97 -17.15 6.22
N ASN A 158 -2.68 -17.72 7.18
CA ASN A 158 -3.91 -18.47 6.91
C ASN A 158 -5.11 -17.54 6.74
N GLU A 159 -5.12 -16.42 7.47
CA GLU A 159 -6.22 -15.46 7.51
C GLU A 159 -5.69 -14.03 7.30
N ALA A 160 -6.53 -13.18 6.74
CA ALA A 160 -6.25 -11.76 6.60
C ALA A 160 -6.73 -10.99 7.84
N SER A 161 -5.99 -9.95 8.22
CA SER A 161 -6.38 -8.99 9.26
C SER A 161 -6.41 -7.58 8.68
N LEU A 162 -7.33 -6.75 9.17
CA LEU A 162 -7.34 -5.31 8.88
C LEU A 162 -6.13 -4.60 9.49
N GLU A 163 -5.69 -5.08 10.66
CA GLU A 163 -4.54 -4.54 11.38
C GLU A 163 -3.50 -5.64 11.61
N PRO A 164 -2.70 -5.97 10.58
CA PRO A 164 -1.63 -6.95 10.73
C PRO A 164 -0.57 -6.42 11.69
N ARG A 165 -0.02 -7.32 12.52
CA ARG A 165 1.06 -7.00 13.45
C ARG A 165 2.27 -7.85 13.15
N ALA A 166 3.45 -7.26 13.31
CA ALA A 166 4.71 -7.96 13.14
C ALA A 166 4.84 -9.09 14.18
N LEU A 167 5.36 -10.22 13.73
CA LEU A 167 5.75 -11.31 14.61
C LEU A 167 7.16 -11.03 15.15
N GLU A 168 7.46 -11.52 16.34
CA GLU A 168 8.76 -11.34 16.99
C GLU A 168 9.90 -11.87 16.11
N GLU A 169 9.71 -13.05 15.50
CA GLU A 169 10.68 -13.64 14.58
C GLU A 169 10.92 -12.81 13.32
N GLU A 170 9.95 -12.05 12.84
CA GLU A 170 10.11 -11.16 11.69
C GLU A 170 10.99 -9.96 12.04
N VAL A 171 10.81 -9.40 13.24
CA VAL A 171 11.63 -8.30 13.75
C VAL A 171 13.08 -8.78 13.90
N ASP A 172 13.30 -9.91 14.57
CA ASP A 172 14.64 -10.47 14.76
C ASP A 172 15.32 -10.81 13.45
N PHE A 173 14.58 -11.37 12.49
CA PHE A 173 15.10 -11.66 11.16
C PHE A 173 15.63 -10.40 10.47
N ILE A 174 14.86 -9.31 10.46
CA ILE A 174 15.28 -8.06 9.80
C ILE A 174 16.52 -7.48 10.47
N LEU A 175 16.54 -7.43 11.80
CA LEU A 175 17.69 -6.91 12.57
C LEU A 175 18.94 -7.76 12.35
N ASP A 176 18.81 -9.07 12.33
CA ASP A 176 19.92 -9.99 12.09
C ASP A 176 20.46 -9.87 10.66
N GLN A 177 19.57 -9.80 9.66
CA GLN A 177 20.01 -9.68 8.28
C GLN A 177 20.67 -8.33 8.01
N ALA A 178 20.10 -7.21 8.49
CA ALA A 178 20.71 -5.89 8.38
C ALA A 178 22.08 -5.84 9.09
N GLY A 179 22.16 -6.40 10.29
CA GLY A 179 23.38 -6.45 11.09
C GLY A 179 24.54 -7.25 10.49
N GLN A 180 24.29 -8.08 9.47
CA GLN A 180 25.38 -8.78 8.76
C GLN A 180 26.13 -7.85 7.80
N TYR A 181 25.49 -6.80 7.30
CA TYR A 181 26.03 -5.88 6.29
C TYR A 181 26.40 -4.51 6.86
N LEU A 182 25.78 -4.10 7.97
CA LEU A 182 26.03 -2.83 8.59
C LEU A 182 27.16 -2.93 9.61
N ASP A 183 28.03 -1.92 9.66
CA ASP A 183 29.11 -1.80 10.61
C ASP A 183 28.61 -1.84 12.06
N ARG A 184 27.55 -1.07 12.33
CA ARG A 184 26.80 -1.14 13.57
C ARG A 184 25.52 -1.94 13.40
N LYS A 185 25.44 -3.09 14.08
CA LYS A 185 24.22 -3.91 14.09
C LYS A 185 23.09 -3.18 14.84
N PRO A 186 21.94 -2.92 14.21
CA PRO A 186 20.76 -2.40 14.91
C PRO A 186 20.21 -3.47 15.88
N THR A 187 19.71 -3.00 17.01
CA THR A 187 19.09 -3.81 18.07
C THR A 187 17.60 -3.46 18.20
N ARG A 188 16.84 -4.20 18.99
CA ARG A 188 15.44 -3.88 19.27
C ARG A 188 15.29 -2.50 19.93
N ALA A 189 16.25 -2.07 20.74
CA ALA A 189 16.25 -0.75 21.36
C ALA A 189 16.46 0.41 20.36
N ASP A 190 16.98 0.11 19.16
CA ASP A 190 17.17 1.09 18.10
C ASP A 190 15.93 1.21 17.17
N VAL A 191 14.92 0.35 17.34
CA VAL A 191 13.68 0.34 16.53
C VAL A 191 12.77 1.46 17.02
N LEU A 192 12.50 2.42 16.14
CA LEU A 192 11.65 3.58 16.40
C LEU A 192 10.18 3.30 16.09
N SER A 193 9.92 2.48 15.06
CA SER A 193 8.57 2.10 14.66
C SER A 193 8.60 0.78 13.89
N ILE A 194 7.48 0.06 13.94
CA ILE A 194 7.26 -1.21 13.23
C ILE A 194 5.93 -1.09 12.50
N PHE A 195 5.90 -1.48 11.23
CA PHE A 195 4.64 -1.62 10.50
C PHE A 195 4.62 -2.90 9.66
N ALA A 196 3.42 -3.44 9.49
CA ALA A 196 3.17 -4.64 8.73
C ALA A 196 2.07 -4.40 7.70
N GLY A 197 2.14 -5.12 6.58
CA GLY A 197 1.13 -5.09 5.53
C GLY A 197 0.91 -6.48 4.96
N LEU A 198 -0.25 -6.70 4.36
CA LEU A 198 -0.60 -7.98 3.73
C LEU A 198 -0.59 -7.88 2.22
N ARG A 199 0.11 -8.82 1.56
CA ARG A 199 0.12 -8.95 0.10
C ARG A 199 -0.96 -9.94 -0.33
N PRO A 200 -1.84 -9.59 -1.28
CA PRO A 200 -2.82 -10.50 -1.86
C PRO A 200 -2.17 -11.38 -2.93
N LEU A 201 -1.34 -12.35 -2.52
CA LEU A 201 -0.72 -13.27 -3.46
C LEU A 201 -1.77 -14.23 -4.03
N ALA A 202 -1.69 -14.53 -5.33
CA ALA A 202 -2.59 -15.49 -5.95
C ALA A 202 -2.47 -16.86 -5.27
N ALA A 203 -3.61 -17.49 -4.93
CA ALA A 203 -3.58 -18.83 -4.36
C ALA A 203 -3.03 -19.83 -5.41
N PRO A 204 -2.20 -20.80 -5.00
CA PRO A 204 -1.67 -21.81 -5.91
C PRO A 204 -2.80 -22.66 -6.48
N THR A 205 -2.66 -23.04 -7.75
CA THR A 205 -3.64 -23.89 -8.45
C THR A 205 -3.59 -25.35 -7.99
N HIS A 206 -2.47 -25.79 -7.42
CA HIS A 206 -2.26 -27.13 -6.85
C HIS A 206 -1.87 -27.03 -5.37
N ALA A 207 -2.33 -27.98 -4.56
CA ALA A 207 -2.16 -27.97 -3.10
C ALA A 207 -0.69 -28.03 -2.61
N ASP A 208 0.24 -28.41 -3.47
CA ASP A 208 1.63 -28.72 -3.11
C ASP A 208 2.64 -27.56 -3.26
N SER A 209 2.24 -26.39 -3.79
CA SER A 209 3.20 -25.29 -3.92
C SER A 209 3.32 -24.50 -2.60
N LYS A 210 4.28 -24.92 -1.77
CA LYS A 210 4.64 -24.20 -0.52
C LYS A 210 5.45 -22.92 -0.75
N LYS A 211 5.92 -22.65 -1.98
CA LYS A 211 6.82 -21.53 -2.28
C LYS A 211 6.06 -20.35 -2.85
N THR A 212 5.99 -19.27 -2.09
CA THR A 212 5.43 -17.96 -2.52
C THR A 212 6.22 -17.28 -3.65
N LYS A 213 7.48 -17.65 -3.86
CA LYS A 213 8.38 -17.05 -4.86
C LYS A 213 7.97 -17.27 -6.33
N GLU A 214 7.24 -18.34 -6.62
CA GLU A 214 6.84 -18.73 -7.98
C GLU A 214 5.46 -18.22 -8.39
N ILE A 215 4.78 -17.51 -7.49
CA ILE A 215 3.43 -17.00 -7.75
C ILE A 215 3.50 -15.80 -8.70
N SER A 216 2.75 -15.87 -9.79
CA SER A 216 2.63 -14.78 -10.76
C SER A 216 2.22 -13.48 -10.05
N ARG A 217 2.98 -12.40 -10.30
CA ARG A 217 2.71 -11.05 -9.79
C ARG A 217 1.83 -10.23 -10.73
N ASN A 218 1.26 -10.84 -11.77
CA ASN A 218 0.28 -10.20 -12.63
C ASN A 218 -1.08 -10.17 -11.92
N HIS A 219 -1.83 -9.10 -12.14
CA HIS A 219 -3.21 -9.06 -11.68
C HIS A 219 -4.09 -10.04 -12.48
N LYS A 220 -5.19 -10.44 -11.86
CA LYS A 220 -6.20 -11.31 -12.47
C LYS A 220 -7.59 -10.71 -12.22
N ILE A 221 -8.44 -10.80 -13.23
CA ILE A 221 -9.83 -10.39 -13.13
C ILE A 221 -10.70 -11.63 -13.28
N TYR A 222 -11.63 -11.79 -12.34
CA TYR A 222 -12.61 -12.87 -12.36
C TYR A 222 -14.00 -12.26 -12.52
N ARG A 223 -14.84 -12.91 -13.28
CA ARG A 223 -16.27 -12.58 -13.42
C ARG A 223 -17.09 -13.75 -12.97
N SER A 224 -17.99 -13.53 -12.00
CA SER A 224 -18.96 -14.54 -11.60
C SER A 224 -20.15 -14.62 -12.55
N LYS A 225 -20.96 -15.67 -12.42
CA LYS A 225 -22.21 -15.84 -13.22
C LYS A 225 -23.23 -14.74 -12.92
N SER A 226 -23.28 -14.24 -11.70
CA SER A 226 -24.15 -13.16 -11.25
C SER A 226 -23.65 -11.76 -11.64
N GLY A 227 -22.42 -11.63 -12.15
CA GLY A 227 -21.86 -10.38 -12.65
C GLY A 227 -20.91 -9.67 -11.69
N LEU A 228 -20.51 -10.26 -10.55
CA LEU A 228 -19.45 -9.72 -9.72
C LEU A 228 -18.13 -9.70 -10.49
N LEU A 229 -17.49 -8.54 -10.58
CA LEU A 229 -16.13 -8.42 -11.05
C LEU A 229 -15.17 -8.42 -9.84
N THR A 230 -14.19 -9.30 -9.84
CA THR A 230 -13.16 -9.33 -8.79
C THR A 230 -11.80 -9.15 -9.42
N ILE A 231 -11.04 -8.15 -8.94
CA ILE A 231 -9.64 -7.94 -9.31
C ILE A 231 -8.73 -8.23 -8.13
N THR A 232 -7.65 -8.99 -8.35
CA THR A 232 -6.68 -9.34 -7.31
C THR A 232 -5.29 -9.59 -7.89
N GLY A 233 -4.28 -9.66 -7.02
CA GLY A 233 -2.87 -9.75 -7.42
C GLY A 233 -2.31 -8.40 -7.88
N GLY A 234 -1.29 -8.44 -8.75
CA GLY A 234 -0.60 -7.24 -9.22
C GLY A 234 0.32 -6.61 -8.17
N LYS A 235 0.59 -5.33 -8.33
CA LYS A 235 1.43 -4.53 -7.46
C LYS A 235 0.83 -3.14 -7.27
N TRP A 236 1.16 -2.49 -6.15
CA TRP A 236 0.77 -1.10 -5.91
C TRP A 236 1.24 -0.17 -7.05
N THR A 237 2.46 -0.37 -7.54
CA THR A 237 3.02 0.41 -8.66
C THR A 237 2.31 0.22 -10.00
N THR A 238 1.44 -0.78 -10.15
CA THR A 238 0.66 -1.05 -11.38
C THR A 238 -0.83 -0.74 -11.23
N TYR A 239 -1.24 -0.09 -10.12
CA TYR A 239 -2.64 0.18 -9.76
C TYR A 239 -3.44 0.81 -10.90
N ARG A 240 -2.86 1.78 -11.62
CA ARG A 240 -3.54 2.49 -12.71
C ARG A 240 -3.94 1.54 -13.85
N ALA A 241 -2.99 0.72 -14.32
CA ALA A 241 -3.27 -0.26 -15.38
C ALA A 241 -4.27 -1.32 -14.91
N MET A 242 -4.18 -1.76 -13.65
CA MET A 242 -5.15 -2.67 -13.04
C MET A 242 -6.56 -2.07 -13.03
N ALA A 243 -6.68 -0.80 -12.65
CA ALA A 243 -7.95 -0.09 -12.65
C ALA A 243 -8.53 0.06 -14.07
N GLU A 244 -7.70 0.42 -15.05
CA GLU A 244 -8.11 0.53 -16.45
C GLU A 244 -8.68 -0.81 -16.96
N ASP A 245 -7.98 -1.92 -16.72
CA ASP A 245 -8.41 -3.24 -17.18
C ASP A 245 -9.75 -3.67 -16.56
N VAL A 246 -9.94 -3.47 -15.25
CA VAL A 246 -11.20 -3.87 -14.61
C VAL A 246 -12.35 -2.95 -14.99
N ILE A 247 -12.12 -1.65 -15.18
CA ILE A 247 -13.15 -0.69 -15.59
C ILE A 247 -13.58 -0.96 -17.04
N ASN A 248 -12.66 -1.28 -17.93
CA ASN A 248 -13.02 -1.68 -19.31
C ASN A 248 -13.98 -2.87 -19.32
N GLN A 249 -13.77 -3.86 -18.44
CA GLN A 249 -14.72 -4.97 -18.29
C GLN A 249 -16.04 -4.53 -17.64
N ALA A 250 -15.99 -3.63 -16.65
CA ALA A 250 -17.18 -3.09 -15.99
C ALA A 250 -18.09 -2.33 -16.99
N ILE A 251 -17.50 -1.56 -17.90
CA ILE A 251 -18.24 -0.86 -18.97
C ILE A 251 -19.06 -1.85 -19.81
N VAL A 252 -18.42 -2.94 -20.23
CA VAL A 252 -19.10 -3.97 -21.05
C VAL A 252 -20.21 -4.66 -20.26
N ILE A 253 -19.94 -5.07 -19.03
CA ILE A 253 -20.91 -5.83 -18.20
C ILE A 253 -22.09 -4.98 -17.79
N GLY A 254 -21.85 -3.73 -17.43
CA GLY A 254 -22.86 -2.78 -16.97
C GLY A 254 -23.64 -2.10 -18.09
N GLY A 255 -23.30 -2.36 -19.37
CA GLY A 255 -23.87 -1.63 -20.50
C GLY A 255 -23.64 -0.12 -20.38
N LEU A 256 -22.47 0.28 -19.85
CA LEU A 256 -22.13 1.69 -19.69
C LEU A 256 -21.66 2.28 -21.03
N SER A 257 -21.79 3.60 -21.18
CA SER A 257 -21.26 4.28 -22.35
C SER A 257 -19.74 4.12 -22.43
N PRO A 258 -19.19 3.67 -23.55
CA PRO A 258 -17.75 3.55 -23.73
C PRO A 258 -17.07 4.92 -23.59
N ALA A 259 -15.93 4.95 -22.91
CA ALA A 259 -15.09 6.12 -22.79
C ALA A 259 -13.61 5.74 -22.80
N GLU A 260 -12.77 6.56 -23.41
CA GLU A 260 -11.33 6.36 -23.36
C GLU A 260 -10.78 6.61 -21.96
N CYS A 261 -9.77 5.82 -21.56
CA CYS A 261 -9.10 6.00 -20.28
C CYS A 261 -8.20 7.24 -20.32
N VAL A 262 -8.52 8.22 -19.48
CA VAL A 262 -7.75 9.48 -19.36
C VAL A 262 -6.71 9.45 -18.24
N THR A 263 -6.66 8.37 -17.45
CA THR A 263 -5.87 8.32 -16.22
C THR A 263 -4.36 8.30 -16.42
N LYS A 264 -3.89 7.97 -17.64
CA LYS A 264 -2.45 7.94 -17.94
C LYS A 264 -1.77 9.30 -17.74
N ASN A 265 -2.46 10.39 -18.08
CA ASN A 265 -1.96 11.75 -17.99
C ASN A 265 -2.76 12.62 -17.01
N LEU A 266 -3.63 12.00 -16.21
CA LEU A 266 -4.43 12.70 -15.22
C LEU A 266 -3.53 13.23 -14.11
N ARG A 267 -3.62 14.52 -13.84
CA ARG A 267 -3.01 15.12 -12.65
C ARG A 267 -3.87 14.76 -11.45
N VAL A 268 -3.21 14.16 -10.47
CA VAL A 268 -3.86 13.78 -9.21
C VAL A 268 -4.04 14.98 -8.30
N HIS A 269 -4.89 14.86 -7.30
CA HIS A 269 -5.09 15.87 -6.26
C HIS A 269 -3.74 16.33 -5.67
N GLY A 270 -3.63 17.61 -5.35
CA GLY A 270 -2.39 18.18 -4.83
C GLY A 270 -1.27 18.40 -5.85
N TYR A 271 -1.48 18.07 -7.13
CA TYR A 271 -0.46 18.32 -8.16
C TYR A 271 -0.10 19.80 -8.24
N THR A 272 1.20 20.09 -8.27
CA THR A 272 1.72 21.44 -8.50
C THR A 272 2.95 21.37 -9.39
N LYS A 273 3.31 22.51 -10.01
CA LYS A 273 4.58 22.71 -10.72
C LYS A 273 5.61 23.42 -9.84
N GLU A 274 5.20 23.89 -8.69
CA GLU A 274 6.09 24.57 -7.77
C GLU A 274 7.12 23.57 -7.25
N GLN A 275 8.36 24.04 -7.15
CA GLN A 275 9.42 23.28 -6.50
C GLN A 275 9.40 23.62 -5.02
N PHE A 276 9.27 22.59 -4.19
CA PHE A 276 9.37 22.73 -2.75
C PHE A 276 10.78 22.42 -2.28
N ASP A 277 11.19 23.05 -1.19
CA ASP A 277 12.36 22.60 -0.44
C ASP A 277 12.02 21.23 0.19
N GLU A 278 12.85 20.21 -0.09
CA GLU A 278 12.70 18.88 0.49
C GLU A 278 12.79 18.88 2.03
N ASN A 279 13.31 19.94 2.62
CA ASN A 279 13.35 20.14 4.07
C ASN A 279 12.08 20.80 4.61
N ASP A 280 11.23 21.37 3.75
CA ASP A 280 9.92 21.85 4.14
C ASP A 280 8.92 20.69 4.14
N TRP A 281 8.45 20.33 5.33
CA TRP A 281 7.45 19.25 5.50
C TRP A 281 6.15 19.47 4.71
N ASN A 282 5.83 20.72 4.34
CA ASN A 282 4.65 21.06 3.54
C ASN A 282 4.68 20.49 2.12
N TYR A 283 5.86 20.08 1.62
CA TYR A 283 5.99 19.55 0.27
C TYR A 283 5.05 18.37 -0.01
N VAL A 284 4.72 17.58 1.01
CA VAL A 284 3.84 16.39 0.90
C VAL A 284 2.39 16.76 0.53
N TYR A 285 1.97 18.00 0.76
CA TYR A 285 0.60 18.48 0.46
C TYR A 285 0.48 19.10 -0.95
N GLY A 286 1.59 19.35 -1.63
CA GLY A 286 1.58 19.93 -2.97
C GLY A 286 0.81 21.25 -3.02
N SER A 287 -0.17 21.36 -3.92
CA SER A 287 -0.98 22.60 -4.06
C SER A 287 -1.83 22.94 -2.82
N ASP A 288 -2.08 21.98 -1.93
CA ASP A 288 -2.85 22.24 -0.72
C ASP A 288 -2.04 22.92 0.38
N ALA A 289 -0.70 22.91 0.29
CA ALA A 289 0.17 23.60 1.25
C ALA A 289 -0.22 25.08 1.44
N SER A 290 -0.62 25.76 0.38
CA SER A 290 -1.08 27.15 0.46
C SER A 290 -2.41 27.33 1.22
N LYS A 291 -3.29 26.33 1.18
CA LYS A 291 -4.55 26.36 1.94
C LYS A 291 -4.25 26.18 3.43
N ILE A 292 -3.35 25.26 3.75
CA ILE A 292 -2.90 25.01 5.12
C ILE A 292 -2.27 26.28 5.71
N GLN A 293 -1.37 26.92 4.96
CA GLN A 293 -0.74 28.17 5.40
C GLN A 293 -1.78 29.26 5.71
N LYS A 294 -2.82 29.40 4.88
CA LYS A 294 -3.92 30.35 5.14
C LYS A 294 -4.76 29.99 6.37
N MET A 295 -4.89 28.70 6.71
CA MET A 295 -5.55 28.28 7.95
C MET A 295 -4.70 28.66 9.17
N ILE A 296 -3.39 28.45 9.12
CA ILE A 296 -2.46 28.85 10.18
C ILE A 296 -2.42 30.37 10.35
N GLU A 297 -2.48 31.15 9.26
CA GLU A 297 -2.53 32.62 9.33
C GLU A 297 -3.79 33.15 10.04
N LYS A 298 -4.91 32.41 9.91
CA LYS A 298 -6.17 32.75 10.59
C LYS A 298 -6.18 32.30 12.05
N GLU A 299 -5.61 31.15 12.32
CA GLU A 299 -5.58 30.52 13.64
C GLU A 299 -4.17 29.96 13.89
N PRO A 300 -3.28 30.74 14.53
CA PRO A 300 -1.88 30.36 14.74
C PRO A 300 -1.69 29.05 15.53
N SER A 301 -2.66 28.66 16.36
CA SER A 301 -2.63 27.40 17.11
C SER A 301 -2.56 26.17 16.19
N PHE A 302 -3.06 26.28 14.95
CA PHE A 302 -2.98 25.21 13.95
C PHE A 302 -1.53 24.90 13.51
N ALA A 303 -0.57 25.76 13.81
CA ALA A 303 0.84 25.50 13.56
C ALA A 303 1.47 24.58 14.63
N GLU A 304 0.78 24.28 15.70
CA GLU A 304 1.29 23.40 16.74
C GLU A 304 1.43 21.97 16.22
N LYS A 305 2.53 21.32 16.57
CA LYS A 305 2.76 19.92 16.23
C LYS A 305 1.92 19.01 17.12
N LEU A 306 1.25 18.02 16.52
CA LEU A 306 0.58 16.97 17.29
C LEU A 306 1.54 16.13 18.11
N TYR A 307 2.76 15.97 17.60
CA TYR A 307 3.82 15.22 18.27
C TYR A 307 5.19 15.69 17.77
N GLU A 308 6.17 15.87 18.67
CA GLU A 308 7.49 16.43 18.33
C GLU A 308 8.24 15.64 17.25
N GLY A 309 8.10 14.33 17.24
CA GLY A 309 8.78 13.44 16.29
C GLY A 309 8.18 13.41 14.88
N TYR A 310 7.02 14.05 14.66
CA TYR A 310 6.31 14.04 13.39
C TYR A 310 6.13 15.45 12.84
N THR A 311 5.91 15.53 11.53
CA THR A 311 5.67 16.80 10.83
C THR A 311 4.20 17.21 10.81
N CYS A 312 3.29 16.35 11.28
CA CYS A 312 1.86 16.65 11.30
C CYS A 312 1.53 17.74 12.33
N LEU A 313 0.66 18.65 11.90
CA LEU A 313 0.19 19.80 12.68
C LEU A 313 -1.25 19.57 13.16
N LEU A 314 -1.69 20.37 14.11
CA LEU A 314 -3.00 20.25 14.74
C LEU A 314 -4.16 20.29 13.74
N TYR A 315 -4.07 21.08 12.66
CA TYR A 315 -5.10 21.13 11.61
C TYR A 315 -5.32 19.80 10.86
N THR A 316 -4.42 18.83 11.00
CA THR A 316 -4.53 17.51 10.36
C THR A 316 -5.28 16.48 11.21
N SER A 317 -5.82 16.88 12.35
CA SER A 317 -6.46 15.99 13.33
C SER A 317 -7.95 15.73 13.10
N ASP A 318 -8.57 16.33 12.08
CA ASP A 318 -10.00 16.17 11.76
C ASP A 318 -10.25 15.06 10.72
#